data_b7374c0266d4ec36b608fa198947778f
#
_entry.id   b7374c0266d4ec36b608fa198947778f
#
_cell.length_a   1.000
_cell.length_b   1.000
_cell.length_c   1.000
_cell.angle_alpha   90.00
_cell.angle_beta   90.00
_cell.angle_gamma   90.00
#
_symmetry.space_group_name_H-M   'P 1'
#
loop_
_entity.id
_entity.type
_entity.pdbx_description
1 polymer ?
#
loop_
_entity_poly.entity_id
_entity_poly.type
_entity_poly.pdbx_seq_one_letter_code
_entity_poly.pdbx_strand_id
1 'polypeptide(L)' 'MSRRERIEAMLVDDPQDAFLRYGLAMELVKEGDVERALELFGGLMNDTPPYVPAFLMAAQQQVQRNHIDEA' A
#
# COMPACT_ATOMS: atom_id res chain seq x y z
N MET A 1 -10.95 16.11 7.16
CA MET A 1 -9.76 15.50 6.55
C MET A 1 -9.87 14.00 6.63
N SER A 2 -9.70 13.32 5.51
CA SER A 2 -9.77 11.86 5.48
C SER A 2 -8.54 11.24 6.11
N ARG A 3 -8.63 9.96 6.46
CA ARG A 3 -7.49 9.24 7.01
C ARG A 3 -6.32 9.21 6.01
N ARG A 4 -6.63 9.01 4.72
CA ARG A 4 -5.60 9.03 3.69
C ARG A 4 -4.88 10.38 3.66
N GLU A 5 -5.63 11.47 3.71
CA GLU A 5 -5.03 12.81 3.69
C GLU A 5 -4.14 13.06 4.90
N ARG A 6 -4.54 12.56 6.07
CA ARG A 6 -3.72 12.67 7.28
C ARG A 6 -2.40 11.92 7.12
N ILE A 7 -2.47 10.72 6.56
CA ILE A 7 -1.27 9.91 6.32
C ILE A 7 -0.36 10.60 5.31
N GLU A 8 -0.94 11.15 4.24
CA GLU A 8 -0.17 11.87 3.23
C GLU A 8 0.53 13.08 3.85
N ALA A 9 -0.15 13.80 4.75
CA ALA A 9 0.44 14.94 5.43
C ALA A 9 1.63 14.51 6.30
N MET A 10 1.50 13.40 7.00
CA MET A 10 2.61 12.87 7.81
C MET A 10 3.78 12.44 6.95
N LEU A 11 3.52 11.91 5.75
CA LEU A 11 4.56 11.51 4.82
C LEU A 11 5.34 12.69 4.25
N VAL A 12 4.76 13.90 4.24
CA VAL A 12 5.50 15.09 3.83
C VAL A 12 6.70 15.32 4.76
N ASP A 13 6.50 15.09 6.06
CA ASP A 13 7.56 15.26 7.06
C ASP A 13 8.51 14.06 7.12
N ASP A 14 8.00 12.86 6.80
CA ASP A 14 8.79 11.64 6.90
C ASP A 14 8.47 10.71 5.72
N PRO A 15 8.97 11.04 4.51
CA PRO A 15 8.59 10.31 3.30
C PRO A 15 9.12 8.88 3.24
N GLN A 16 10.08 8.54 4.07
CA GLN A 16 10.66 7.18 4.08
C GLN A 16 10.06 6.26 5.14
N ASP A 17 9.10 6.75 5.92
CA ASP A 17 8.50 5.96 6.97
C ASP A 17 7.70 4.80 6.39
N ALA A 18 8.16 3.56 6.64
CA ALA A 18 7.54 2.36 6.07
C ALA A 18 6.12 2.17 6.60
N PHE A 19 5.89 2.45 7.88
CA PHE A 19 4.57 2.30 8.47
C PHE A 19 3.56 3.25 7.83
N LEU A 20 3.96 4.51 7.60
CA LEU A 20 3.09 5.49 6.97
C LEU A 20 2.80 5.12 5.51
N ARG A 21 3.82 4.67 4.78
CA ARG A 21 3.63 4.24 3.38
C ARG A 21 2.70 3.02 3.31
N TYR A 22 2.86 2.09 4.25
CA TYR A 22 1.99 0.94 4.33
C TYR A 22 0.55 1.35 4.62
N GLY A 23 0.37 2.27 5.58
CA GLY A 23 -0.96 2.81 5.92
C GLY A 23 -1.63 3.48 4.74
N LEU A 24 -0.86 4.27 3.96
CA LEU A 24 -1.39 4.91 2.76
C LEU A 24 -1.85 3.86 1.75
N ALA A 25 -1.03 2.82 1.52
CA ALA A 25 -1.39 1.76 0.60
C ALA A 25 -2.70 1.07 1.02
N MET A 26 -2.87 0.83 2.31
CA MET A 26 -4.10 0.21 2.81
C MET A 26 -5.32 1.10 2.58
N GLU A 27 -5.18 2.41 2.76
CA GLU A 27 -6.28 3.34 2.49
C GLU A 27 -6.61 3.38 0.99
N LEU A 28 -5.60 3.31 0.13
CA LEU A 28 -5.83 3.24 -1.31
C LEU A 28 -6.58 1.98 -1.71
N VAL A 29 -6.28 0.85 -1.08
CA VAL A 29 -7.03 -0.39 -1.31
C VAL A 29 -8.51 -0.19 -0.97
N LYS A 30 -8.80 0.45 0.17
CA LYS A 30 -10.16 0.71 0.59
C LYS A 30 -10.90 1.61 -0.39
N GLU A 31 -10.19 2.55 -1.02
CA GLU A 31 -10.77 3.47 -1.99
C GLU A 31 -10.91 2.87 -3.38
N GLY A 32 -10.41 1.66 -3.58
CA GLY A 32 -10.45 1.00 -4.87
C GLY A 32 -9.28 1.31 -5.79
N ASP A 33 -8.30 2.09 -5.33
CA ASP A 33 -7.12 2.43 -6.12
C ASP A 33 -6.02 1.41 -5.89
N VAL A 34 -6.27 0.18 -6.34
CA VAL A 34 -5.40 -0.96 -6.08
C VAL A 34 -4.05 -0.81 -6.79
N GLU A 35 -4.03 -0.21 -7.98
CA GLU A 35 -2.78 -0.06 -8.72
C GLU A 35 -1.77 0.81 -7.98
N ARG A 36 -2.23 1.95 -7.44
CA ARG A 36 -1.34 2.80 -6.64
C ARG A 36 -0.92 2.11 -5.35
N ALA A 37 -1.84 1.36 -4.74
CA ALA A 37 -1.51 0.59 -3.54
C ALA A 37 -0.41 -0.43 -3.84
N LEU A 38 -0.50 -1.12 -4.97
CA LEU A 38 0.52 -2.10 -5.36
C LEU A 38 1.87 -1.45 -5.63
N GLU A 39 1.89 -0.25 -6.18
CA GLU A 39 3.14 0.50 -6.35
C GLU A 39 3.81 0.77 -5.00
N LEU A 40 3.03 1.20 -4.01
CA LEU A 40 3.55 1.45 -2.66
C LEU A 40 4.03 0.17 -2.00
N PHE A 41 3.25 -0.91 -2.12
CA PHE A 41 3.68 -2.20 -1.59
C PHE A 41 4.99 -2.66 -2.25
N GLY A 42 5.11 -2.46 -3.56
CA GLY A 42 6.34 -2.80 -4.29
C GLY A 42 7.54 -2.04 -3.75
N GLY A 43 7.39 -0.74 -3.49
CA GLY A 43 8.45 0.05 -2.88
C GLY A 43 8.84 -0.48 -1.50
N LEU A 44 7.85 -0.84 -0.68
CA LEU A 44 8.11 -1.38 0.65
C LEU A 44 8.81 -2.73 0.61
N MET A 45 8.49 -3.56 -0.37
CA MET A 45 9.14 -4.86 -0.54
C MET A 45 10.60 -4.71 -0.96
N ASN A 46 10.92 -3.62 -1.64
CA ASN A 46 12.29 -3.34 -2.09
C ASN A 46 13.13 -2.58 -1.07
N ASP A 47 12.55 -2.17 0.05
CA ASP A 47 13.29 -1.51 1.13
C ASP A 47 14.34 -2.46 1.73
N THR A 48 15.34 -1.88 2.36
CA THR A 48 16.41 -2.63 3.03
C THR A 48 16.44 -2.23 4.51
N PRO A 49 15.89 -3.05 5.44
CA PRO A 49 15.23 -4.34 5.20
C PRO A 49 13.83 -4.18 4.62
N PRO A 50 13.31 -5.22 3.92
CA PRO A 50 11.97 -5.13 3.36
C PRO A 50 10.90 -5.06 4.45
N TYR A 51 9.81 -4.37 4.14
CA TYR A 51 8.68 -4.31 5.05
C TYR A 51 7.80 -5.55 4.86
N VAL A 52 7.95 -6.52 5.73
CA VAL A 52 7.35 -7.85 5.59
C VAL A 52 5.82 -7.83 5.37
N PRO A 53 5.03 -7.04 6.13
CA PRO A 53 3.57 -7.03 5.89
C PRO A 53 3.17 -6.65 4.47
N ALA A 54 4.00 -5.88 3.75
CA ALA A 54 3.68 -5.48 2.39
C ALA A 54 3.65 -6.67 1.43
N PHE A 55 4.47 -7.69 1.65
CA PHE A 55 4.45 -8.90 0.83
C PHE A 55 3.10 -9.58 0.89
N LEU A 56 2.57 -9.76 2.09
CA LEU A 56 1.30 -10.42 2.27
C LEU A 56 0.16 -9.62 1.62
N MET A 57 0.13 -8.32 1.85
CA MET A 57 -0.94 -7.48 1.31
C MET A 57 -0.87 -7.39 -0.22
N ALA A 58 0.34 -7.30 -0.78
CA ALA A 58 0.49 -7.29 -2.23
C ALA A 58 -0.02 -8.60 -2.83
N ALA A 59 0.32 -9.72 -2.20
CA ALA A 59 -0.13 -11.04 -2.67
C ALA A 59 -1.65 -11.14 -2.61
N GLN A 60 -2.27 -10.67 -1.54
CA GLN A 60 -3.73 -10.70 -1.40
C GLN A 60 -4.40 -9.90 -2.50
N GLN A 61 -3.88 -8.72 -2.81
CA GLN A 61 -4.47 -7.88 -3.86
C GLN A 61 -4.32 -8.53 -5.24
N GLN A 62 -3.19 -9.15 -5.51
CA GLN A 62 -2.99 -9.86 -6.78
C GLN A 62 -3.95 -11.03 -6.92
N VAL A 63 -4.14 -11.80 -5.86
CA VAL A 63 -5.07 -12.93 -5.88
C VAL A 63 -6.50 -12.46 -6.11
N GLN A 64 -6.92 -11.39 -5.44
CA GLN A 64 -8.26 -10.85 -5.62
C GLN A 64 -8.48 -10.36 -7.04
N ARG A 65 -7.50 -9.70 -7.63
CA ARG A 65 -7.61 -9.23 -9.02
C ARG A 65 -7.75 -10.39 -9.98
N ASN A 66 -6.93 -11.43 -9.81
CA ASN A 66 -6.99 -12.61 -10.67
C ASN A 66 -8.33 -13.34 -10.52
N HIS A 67 -8.84 -13.42 -9.31
CA HIS A 67 -10.14 -14.05 -9.06
C HIS A 67 -11.27 -13.31 -9.76
N ILE A 68 -11.25 -11.99 -9.72
CA ILE A 68 -12.24 -11.15 -10.39
C ILE A 68 -12.17 -11.36 -11.90
N ASP A 69 -10.96 -11.43 -12.44
CA ASP A 69 -10.74 -11.61 -13.87
C ASP A 69 -11.27 -12.96 -14.37
N GLU A 70 -11.24 -13.97 -13.52
CA GLU A 70 -11.71 -15.31 -13.85
C GLU A 70 -13.25 -15.42 -13.78
N ALA A 71 -13.87 -14.54 -13.05
CA ALA A 71 -15.33 -14.56 -12.89
C ALA A 71 -16.04 -14.02 -14.12
#